data_33f0064001db34f92d70ca8b74b61608
#
_entry.id   33f0064001db34f92d70ca8b74b61608
#
_cell.length_a   1.000
_cell.length_b   1.000
_cell.length_c   1.000
_cell.angle_alpha   90.00
_cell.angle_beta   90.00
_cell.angle_gamma   90.00
#
_symmetry.space_group_name_H-M   'P 1'
#
loop_
_entity.id
_entity.type
_entity.pdbx_description
1 polymer ?
#
loop_
_entity_poly.entity_id
_entity_poly.type
_entity_poly.pdbx_seq_one_letter_code
_entity_poly.pdbx_strand_id
1 'polypeptide(L)'
;MKITFSTIKSGEIFCDDFLCLTDLNGTIEFKHMQTAGGIAVVYAPNGTGKSSLASLLDTEVTDESRKFVAADEYGNEIKPETGTFHVIHDQLNRNVIRGKTTDYLIGAQIRREYELRDRLSVAYQNAFSQLSSKYKTDYKVSKVGDCILVHMQSLQDTVHQTAYPFIRSIVNSRQRGKDIDKDKFVEFIRDEANIPNLVELDADRRGFVINDLAKPKVIEKIISIHPYEILPDENTILIERHDDAIGILKKYHQLDSCVVCDSHISDGSELLESKKENRNNIYNNLDSKTKEILDKVVCDSSLNNEDPFEIKRIVSAFIADGEPTELIELQENLKRHIITIGDEMINILCHCFDDTNFFSDYDEHAQLTESQPELDSEELMFIENIISENIGKDITIIRDEENDRNYKLMIGDKALLGTDPKDMELSRGEQNFISLTFEFLLARHSDKEYVILDDPISSLDSVYKNKIAFCIIKFLENKKQLVLTHNTDLIRLLDVQLSNCFNLYIMN
;
A
#
# COMPACT_ATOMS: atom_id res chain seq x y z
N MET A 1 21.59 -18.63 34.65
CA MET A 1 21.00 -18.70 33.33
C MET A 1 21.50 -19.90 32.58
N LYS A 2 20.59 -20.70 32.01
CA LYS A 2 21.00 -21.91 31.30
C LYS A 2 20.06 -22.20 30.14
N ILE A 3 20.58 -22.90 29.14
CA ILE A 3 19.79 -23.52 28.07
C ILE A 3 20.08 -25.01 28.06
N THR A 4 19.05 -25.84 27.95
CA THR A 4 19.16 -27.29 27.91
C THR A 4 18.66 -27.80 26.58
N PHE A 5 19.49 -28.45 25.80
CA PHE A 5 19.12 -29.08 24.53
C PHE A 5 18.72 -30.55 24.81
N SER A 6 17.52 -30.91 24.43
CA SER A 6 17.03 -32.30 24.54
C SER A 6 17.18 -33.06 23.23
N THR A 7 17.23 -32.37 22.10
CA THR A 7 17.45 -32.96 20.77
C THR A 7 18.23 -31.99 19.91
N ILE A 8 19.29 -32.50 19.25
CA ILE A 8 20.04 -31.76 18.23
C ILE A 8 20.26 -32.70 17.04
N LYS A 9 19.68 -32.35 15.87
CA LYS A 9 19.86 -33.08 14.61
C LYS A 9 20.18 -32.11 13.49
N SER A 10 21.17 -32.42 12.71
CA SER A 10 21.67 -31.59 11.62
C SER A 10 21.87 -32.41 10.35
N GLY A 11 20.79 -32.98 9.80
CA GLY A 11 20.81 -33.62 8.49
C GLY A 11 22.01 -34.58 8.25
N GLU A 12 22.87 -34.21 7.32
CA GLU A 12 23.97 -35.08 6.86
C GLU A 12 25.18 -35.16 7.82
N ILE A 13 25.35 -34.19 8.73
CA ILE A 13 26.55 -34.08 9.57
C ILE A 13 26.33 -34.69 10.96
N PHE A 14 25.13 -34.50 11.51
CA PHE A 14 24.77 -35.02 12.82
C PHE A 14 23.52 -35.90 12.69
N CYS A 15 23.71 -37.15 12.29
CA CYS A 15 22.61 -38.11 12.15
C CYS A 15 22.01 -38.52 13.49
N ASP A 16 22.83 -38.45 14.56
CA ASP A 16 22.47 -38.76 15.94
C ASP A 16 22.59 -37.52 16.83
N ASP A 17 22.19 -37.63 18.10
CA ASP A 17 22.32 -36.56 19.07
C ASP A 17 23.78 -36.07 19.17
N PHE A 18 23.94 -34.77 19.32
CA PHE A 18 25.23 -34.10 19.33
C PHE A 18 26.04 -34.54 20.61
N LEU A 19 26.90 -35.48 20.46
CA LEU A 19 27.54 -36.22 21.57
C LEU A 19 28.25 -35.32 22.58
N CYS A 20 28.89 -34.22 22.15
CA CYS A 20 29.58 -33.30 23.06
C CYS A 20 28.65 -32.58 24.06
N LEU A 21 27.36 -32.45 23.75
CA LEU A 21 26.39 -31.89 24.67
C LEU A 21 25.71 -32.94 25.54
N THR A 22 25.84 -34.23 25.20
CA THR A 22 25.30 -35.32 26.05
C THR A 22 26.09 -35.47 27.34
N ASP A 23 27.41 -35.23 27.33
CA ASP A 23 28.24 -35.26 28.53
C ASP A 23 27.87 -34.17 29.54
N LEU A 24 27.29 -33.06 29.05
CA LEU A 24 26.75 -31.96 29.84
C LEU A 24 25.24 -32.12 30.14
N ASN A 25 24.67 -33.29 29.91
CA ASN A 25 23.23 -33.49 29.89
C ASN A 25 22.50 -32.47 29.00
N GLY A 26 23.14 -32.07 27.90
CA GLY A 26 22.62 -31.08 26.98
C GLY A 26 22.58 -29.63 27.50
N THR A 27 23.14 -29.33 28.68
CA THR A 27 22.95 -28.04 29.35
C THR A 27 24.20 -27.15 29.20
N ILE A 28 23.99 -25.93 28.72
CA ILE A 28 24.96 -24.83 28.69
C ILE A 28 24.52 -23.75 29.69
N GLU A 29 25.39 -23.40 30.62
CA GLU A 29 25.17 -22.34 31.60
C GLU A 29 25.90 -21.07 31.19
N PHE A 30 25.20 -19.95 31.12
CA PHE A 30 25.77 -18.63 30.87
C PHE A 30 26.25 -18.04 32.19
N LYS A 31 27.52 -17.60 32.23
CA LYS A 31 28.01 -16.89 33.38
C LYS A 31 27.29 -15.56 33.54
N HIS A 32 26.60 -15.43 34.65
CA HIS A 32 25.86 -14.23 34.96
C HIS A 32 26.81 -13.03 35.13
N MET A 33 26.50 -11.94 34.43
CA MET A 33 27.13 -10.64 34.59
C MET A 33 26.22 -9.72 35.45
N GLN A 34 26.65 -8.51 35.72
CA GLN A 34 25.82 -7.57 36.49
C GLN A 34 24.52 -7.14 35.80
N THR A 35 24.39 -7.49 34.55
CA THR A 35 23.25 -7.22 33.67
C THR A 35 22.38 -8.45 33.46
N ALA A 36 21.32 -8.34 32.69
CA ALA A 36 20.41 -9.44 32.36
C ALA A 36 21.04 -10.52 31.45
N GLY A 37 22.20 -10.25 30.87
CA GLY A 37 22.93 -11.17 29.97
C GLY A 37 23.93 -12.06 30.65
N GLY A 38 24.63 -12.89 29.86
CA GLY A 38 25.69 -13.78 30.32
C GLY A 38 26.45 -14.42 29.17
N ILE A 39 27.66 -14.91 29.43
CA ILE A 39 28.54 -15.46 28.41
C ILE A 39 28.87 -16.95 28.71
N ALA A 40 28.75 -17.78 27.68
CA ALA A 40 29.26 -19.13 27.63
C ALA A 40 30.20 -19.24 26.41
N VAL A 41 31.37 -19.79 26.60
CA VAL A 41 32.37 -20.01 25.53
C VAL A 41 32.54 -21.49 25.32
N VAL A 42 32.40 -21.95 24.09
CA VAL A 42 32.68 -23.31 23.67
C VAL A 42 33.96 -23.28 22.83
N TYR A 43 35.06 -23.74 23.41
CA TYR A 43 36.29 -23.96 22.68
C TYR A 43 36.20 -25.30 21.93
N ALA A 44 36.44 -25.26 20.63
CA ALA A 44 36.38 -26.44 19.80
C ALA A 44 37.38 -26.35 18.64
N PRO A 45 38.20 -27.36 18.37
CA PRO A 45 39.11 -27.40 17.23
C PRO A 45 38.37 -27.26 15.88
N ASN A 46 39.12 -26.97 14.82
CA ASN A 46 38.54 -26.95 13.48
C ASN A 46 38.03 -28.34 13.08
N GLY A 47 36.89 -28.41 12.45
CA GLY A 47 36.25 -29.65 12.00
C GLY A 47 35.38 -30.36 13.04
N THR A 48 35.20 -29.81 14.24
CA THR A 48 34.36 -30.40 15.30
C THR A 48 32.85 -30.04 15.19
N GLY A 49 32.45 -29.26 14.19
CA GLY A 49 31.04 -28.96 13.96
C GLY A 49 30.51 -27.65 14.54
N LYS A 50 31.38 -26.69 14.95
CA LYS A 50 30.97 -25.38 15.44
C LYS A 50 29.99 -24.66 14.53
N SER A 51 30.39 -24.45 13.27
CA SER A 51 29.57 -23.74 12.27
C SER A 51 28.32 -24.53 11.92
N SER A 52 28.32 -25.84 12.03
CA SER A 52 27.13 -26.67 11.86
C SER A 52 26.13 -26.47 13.01
N LEU A 53 26.65 -26.33 14.25
CA LEU A 53 25.81 -25.97 15.39
C LEU A 53 25.25 -24.56 15.25
N ALA A 54 26.08 -23.58 14.86
CA ALA A 54 25.62 -22.21 14.60
C ALA A 54 24.52 -22.17 13.53
N SER A 55 24.75 -22.87 12.41
CA SER A 55 23.74 -22.95 11.32
C SER A 55 22.47 -23.68 11.74
N LEU A 56 22.54 -24.64 12.65
CA LEU A 56 21.36 -25.33 13.19
C LEU A 56 20.50 -24.40 14.05
N LEU A 57 21.13 -23.48 14.80
CA LEU A 57 20.47 -22.52 15.67
C LEU A 57 19.97 -21.30 14.88
N ASP A 58 20.39 -21.14 13.62
CA ASP A 58 19.91 -20.11 12.73
C ASP A 58 18.51 -20.47 12.24
N THR A 59 17.51 -19.78 12.79
CA THR A 59 16.08 -20.03 12.53
C THR A 59 15.61 -19.58 11.14
N GLU A 60 16.44 -18.86 10.39
CA GLU A 60 16.13 -18.48 9.01
C GLU A 60 16.27 -19.66 8.03
N VAL A 61 16.84 -20.78 8.47
CA VAL A 61 17.02 -21.99 7.64
C VAL A 61 15.87 -22.97 7.90
N THR A 62 14.87 -22.96 7.05
CA THR A 62 13.73 -23.91 7.07
C THR A 62 14.08 -25.23 6.38
N ASP A 63 14.92 -26.04 7.00
CA ASP A 63 15.21 -27.40 6.51
C ASP A 63 14.63 -28.43 7.49
N GLU A 64 13.67 -29.25 7.02
CA GLU A 64 13.04 -30.30 7.85
C GLU A 64 14.03 -31.34 8.39
N SER A 65 15.22 -31.48 7.78
CA SER A 65 16.27 -32.35 8.24
C SER A 65 17.04 -31.79 9.45
N ARG A 66 16.88 -30.52 9.76
CA ARG A 66 17.55 -29.80 10.85
C ARG A 66 16.54 -29.56 11.96
N LYS A 67 16.79 -30.15 13.12
CA LYS A 67 15.88 -29.99 14.27
C LYS A 67 16.67 -29.82 15.55
N PHE A 68 16.26 -28.87 16.37
CA PHE A 68 16.66 -28.84 17.77
C PHE A 68 15.42 -28.64 18.64
N VAL A 69 15.48 -29.16 19.84
CA VAL A 69 14.53 -28.85 20.92
C VAL A 69 15.35 -28.46 22.12
N ALA A 70 15.09 -27.28 22.63
CA ALA A 70 15.77 -26.77 23.81
C ALA A 70 14.73 -26.21 24.80
N ALA A 71 15.17 -26.07 26.06
CA ALA A 71 14.39 -25.40 27.09
C ALA A 71 15.22 -24.36 27.81
N ASP A 72 14.57 -23.26 28.21
CA ASP A 72 15.21 -22.26 29.06
C ASP A 72 15.35 -22.71 30.52
N GLU A 73 15.83 -21.82 31.39
CA GLU A 73 16.00 -22.11 32.82
C GLU A 73 14.66 -22.31 33.57
N TYR A 74 13.55 -21.88 32.98
CA TYR A 74 12.18 -22.01 33.54
C TYR A 74 11.45 -23.23 32.97
N GLY A 75 12.05 -23.94 32.00
CA GLY A 75 11.48 -25.11 31.35
C GLY A 75 10.57 -24.76 30.15
N ASN A 76 10.60 -23.50 29.69
CA ASN A 76 9.90 -23.12 28.47
C ASN A 76 10.60 -23.72 27.27
N GLU A 77 9.86 -24.35 26.38
CA GLU A 77 10.39 -25.00 25.18
C GLU A 77 10.81 -23.93 24.15
N ILE A 78 12.03 -24.07 23.62
CA ILE A 78 12.59 -23.26 22.55
C ILE A 78 12.68 -24.13 21.30
N LYS A 79 11.94 -23.75 20.25
CA LYS A 79 11.95 -24.42 18.94
C LYS A 79 12.52 -23.52 17.86
N PRO A 80 12.91 -24.07 16.70
CA PRO A 80 13.38 -23.28 15.56
C PRO A 80 12.44 -22.14 15.18
N GLU A 81 11.13 -22.39 15.22
CA GLU A 81 10.09 -21.42 14.82
C GLU A 81 9.94 -20.24 15.79
N THR A 82 10.50 -20.33 16.99
CA THR A 82 10.35 -19.25 18.01
C THR A 82 11.23 -18.02 17.74
N GLY A 83 12.17 -18.11 16.78
CA GLY A 83 13.05 -16.98 16.45
C GLY A 83 13.92 -16.49 17.61
N THR A 84 14.29 -17.36 18.53
CA THR A 84 14.93 -17.01 19.82
C THR A 84 16.42 -16.69 19.69
N PHE A 85 17.06 -17.15 18.62
CA PHE A 85 18.51 -16.99 18.41
C PHE A 85 18.82 -15.95 17.33
N HIS A 86 19.80 -15.09 17.60
CA HIS A 86 20.48 -14.27 16.61
C HIS A 86 21.86 -14.87 16.35
N VAL A 87 22.09 -15.36 15.13
CA VAL A 87 23.34 -16.08 14.79
C VAL A 87 24.22 -15.18 13.96
N ILE A 88 25.42 -14.92 14.45
CA ILE A 88 26.47 -14.19 13.73
C ILE A 88 27.46 -15.23 13.22
N HIS A 89 27.37 -15.57 11.95
CA HIS A 89 28.22 -16.58 11.30
C HIS A 89 29.65 -16.12 11.13
N ASP A 90 30.55 -17.09 10.85
CA ASP A 90 31.92 -16.83 10.46
C ASP A 90 32.00 -15.89 9.24
N GLN A 91 33.10 -15.16 9.16
CA GLN A 91 33.32 -14.02 8.24
C GLN A 91 33.15 -14.33 6.76
N LEU A 92 33.33 -15.59 6.33
CA LEU A 92 33.22 -16.00 4.94
C LEU A 92 31.80 -15.81 4.38
N ASN A 93 30.78 -15.77 5.24
CA ASN A 93 29.35 -15.66 4.87
C ASN A 93 28.76 -14.29 5.13
N ARG A 94 29.56 -13.32 5.65
CA ARG A 94 29.05 -11.98 5.96
C ARG A 94 29.08 -11.07 4.74
N ASN A 95 27.92 -10.68 4.27
CA ASN A 95 27.77 -9.71 3.19
C ASN A 95 27.10 -8.39 3.68
N VAL A 96 27.47 -7.95 4.89
CA VAL A 96 26.86 -6.77 5.52
C VAL A 96 27.00 -5.52 4.65
N ILE A 97 28.13 -5.33 3.98
CA ILE A 97 28.34 -4.17 3.07
C ILE A 97 27.32 -4.14 1.91
N ARG A 98 26.69 -5.26 1.57
CA ARG A 98 25.59 -5.32 0.58
C ARG A 98 24.20 -5.06 1.18
N GLY A 99 24.09 -4.98 2.49
CA GLY A 99 22.84 -4.65 3.18
C GLY A 99 22.40 -3.21 2.92
N LYS A 100 21.15 -2.92 3.30
CA LYS A 100 20.63 -1.55 3.27
C LYS A 100 20.96 -0.86 4.59
N THR A 101 21.19 0.45 4.55
CA THR A 101 21.44 1.27 5.74
C THR A 101 20.35 1.07 6.81
N THR A 102 19.11 0.90 6.37
CA THR A 102 17.94 0.65 7.21
C THR A 102 17.99 -0.62 8.03
N ASP A 103 18.78 -1.60 7.60
CA ASP A 103 18.92 -2.87 8.28
C ASP A 103 19.79 -2.72 9.53
N TYR A 104 20.60 -1.67 9.62
CA TYR A 104 21.63 -1.48 10.65
C TYR A 104 21.45 -0.23 11.51
N LEU A 105 20.77 0.80 11.01
CA LEU A 105 20.52 2.01 11.76
C LEU A 105 19.21 1.89 12.54
N ILE A 106 19.36 1.86 13.85
CA ILE A 106 18.30 1.49 14.75
C ILE A 106 17.93 2.64 15.70
N GLY A 107 18.32 3.87 15.37
CA GLY A 107 17.81 5.05 16.08
C GLY A 107 16.29 4.99 16.18
N ALA A 108 15.74 5.15 17.38
CA ALA A 108 14.30 4.99 17.61
C ALA A 108 13.46 5.87 16.67
N GLN A 109 13.97 7.06 16.33
CA GLN A 109 13.33 7.99 15.41
C GLN A 109 13.32 7.45 13.96
N ILE A 110 14.43 6.90 13.49
CA ILE A 110 14.55 6.34 12.13
C ILE A 110 13.63 5.12 11.99
N ARG A 111 13.64 4.21 12.97
CA ARG A 111 12.72 3.06 12.99
C ARG A 111 11.26 3.54 12.94
N ARG A 112 10.91 4.52 13.77
CA ARG A 112 9.57 5.05 13.83
C ARG A 112 9.14 5.72 12.51
N GLU A 113 10.03 6.45 11.85
CA GLU A 113 9.78 7.03 10.52
C GLU A 113 9.45 5.93 9.49
N TYR A 114 10.22 4.82 9.49
CA TYR A 114 9.95 3.70 8.57
C TYR A 114 8.63 3.00 8.87
N GLU A 115 8.35 2.72 10.14
CA GLU A 115 7.07 2.13 10.56
C GLU A 115 5.88 2.99 10.12
N LEU A 116 5.98 4.30 10.34
CA LEU A 116 4.93 5.25 9.93
C LEU A 116 4.76 5.29 8.42
N ARG A 117 5.87 5.32 7.66
CA ARG A 117 5.85 5.28 6.20
C ARG A 117 5.13 4.04 5.67
N ASP A 118 5.43 2.87 6.23
CA ASP A 118 4.81 1.63 5.82
C ASP A 118 3.32 1.62 6.20
N ARG A 119 2.96 2.08 7.40
CA ARG A 119 1.55 2.23 7.84
C ARG A 119 0.78 3.18 6.92
N LEU A 120 1.34 4.34 6.61
CA LEU A 120 0.74 5.31 5.68
C LEU A 120 0.57 4.71 4.28
N SER A 121 1.57 3.97 3.78
CA SER A 121 1.47 3.30 2.49
C SER A 121 0.31 2.31 2.44
N VAL A 122 0.14 1.50 3.48
CA VAL A 122 -0.98 0.55 3.61
C VAL A 122 -2.31 1.30 3.74
N ALA A 123 -2.36 2.39 4.52
CA ALA A 123 -3.56 3.20 4.68
C ALA A 123 -4.03 3.81 3.35
N TYR A 124 -3.12 4.38 2.55
CA TYR A 124 -3.45 4.89 1.21
C TYR A 124 -3.98 3.78 0.29
N GLN A 125 -3.32 2.62 0.26
CA GLN A 125 -3.76 1.51 -0.59
C GLN A 125 -5.17 1.04 -0.23
N ASN A 126 -5.46 0.91 1.06
CA ASN A 126 -6.76 0.51 1.56
C ASN A 126 -7.83 1.55 1.23
N ALA A 127 -7.59 2.82 1.54
CA ALA A 127 -8.52 3.91 1.26
C ALA A 127 -8.82 4.03 -0.24
N PHE A 128 -7.81 4.04 -1.11
CA PHE A 128 -8.01 4.14 -2.55
C PHE A 128 -8.72 2.92 -3.15
N SER A 129 -8.47 1.73 -2.61
CA SER A 129 -9.21 0.52 -3.01
C SER A 129 -10.67 0.58 -2.62
N GLN A 130 -10.97 1.03 -1.39
CA GLN A 130 -12.35 1.21 -0.91
C GLN A 130 -13.08 2.30 -1.69
N LEU A 131 -12.45 3.46 -1.90
CA LEU A 131 -12.99 4.55 -2.71
C LEU A 131 -13.29 4.10 -4.14
N SER A 132 -12.35 3.42 -4.79
CA SER A 132 -12.54 2.90 -6.16
C SER A 132 -13.72 1.92 -6.22
N SER A 133 -13.86 1.04 -5.24
CA SER A 133 -14.99 0.11 -5.14
C SER A 133 -16.32 0.86 -4.94
N LYS A 134 -16.35 1.84 -4.03
CA LYS A 134 -17.54 2.63 -3.72
C LYS A 134 -17.98 3.47 -4.93
N TYR A 135 -17.05 4.16 -5.60
CA TYR A 135 -17.35 4.90 -6.81
C TYR A 135 -17.91 4.02 -7.93
N LYS A 136 -17.39 2.80 -8.08
CA LYS A 136 -17.90 1.84 -9.05
C LYS A 136 -19.30 1.34 -8.70
N THR A 137 -19.55 1.03 -7.44
CA THR A 137 -20.82 0.43 -6.99
C THR A 137 -21.94 1.47 -6.95
N ASP A 138 -21.70 2.61 -6.29
CA ASP A 138 -22.73 3.57 -5.94
C ASP A 138 -22.95 4.63 -7.03
N TYR A 139 -21.90 4.95 -7.80
CA TYR A 139 -21.93 5.99 -8.83
C TYR A 139 -21.66 5.47 -10.25
N LYS A 140 -21.48 4.15 -10.42
CA LYS A 140 -21.19 3.49 -11.72
C LYS A 140 -19.92 4.02 -12.41
N VAL A 141 -19.02 4.68 -11.67
CA VAL A 141 -17.76 5.21 -12.20
C VAL A 141 -16.71 4.12 -12.19
N SER A 142 -16.36 3.61 -13.37
CA SER A 142 -15.37 2.54 -13.53
C SER A 142 -14.25 2.88 -14.52
N LYS A 143 -14.38 3.98 -15.25
CA LYS A 143 -13.41 4.44 -16.24
C LYS A 143 -13.23 5.95 -16.16
N VAL A 144 -12.07 6.40 -16.59
CA VAL A 144 -11.70 7.84 -16.63
C VAL A 144 -12.61 8.69 -17.54
N GLY A 145 -13.21 8.05 -18.54
CA GLY A 145 -14.10 8.73 -19.49
C GLY A 145 -15.59 8.61 -19.14
N ASP A 146 -15.93 8.18 -17.92
CA ASP A 146 -17.32 8.12 -17.50
C ASP A 146 -17.89 9.55 -17.37
N CYS A 147 -19.11 9.77 -17.83
CA CYS A 147 -19.67 11.10 -18.02
C CYS A 147 -19.69 11.96 -16.76
N ILE A 148 -19.95 11.40 -15.59
CA ILE A 148 -19.95 12.17 -14.35
C ILE A 148 -18.60 12.83 -14.09
N LEU A 149 -17.48 12.15 -14.39
CA LEU A 149 -16.14 12.71 -14.24
C LEU A 149 -15.87 13.83 -15.26
N VAL A 150 -16.39 13.69 -16.48
CA VAL A 150 -16.29 14.73 -17.51
C VAL A 150 -17.06 15.98 -17.09
N HIS A 151 -18.26 15.81 -16.53
CA HIS A 151 -19.04 16.93 -16.00
C HIS A 151 -18.35 17.60 -14.82
N MET A 152 -17.79 16.85 -13.86
CA MET A 152 -16.99 17.41 -12.76
C MET A 152 -15.81 18.26 -13.27
N GLN A 153 -15.12 17.78 -14.30
CA GLN A 153 -14.02 18.55 -14.92
C GLN A 153 -14.50 19.85 -15.58
N SER A 154 -15.71 19.88 -16.12
CA SER A 154 -16.24 21.04 -16.83
C SER A 154 -16.86 22.10 -15.91
N LEU A 155 -17.11 21.78 -14.64
CA LEU A 155 -17.63 22.73 -13.67
C LEU A 155 -16.63 23.84 -13.39
N GLN A 156 -17.11 25.06 -13.22
CA GLN A 156 -16.28 26.22 -12.87
C GLN A 156 -15.94 26.26 -11.37
N ASP A 157 -16.47 25.34 -10.59
CA ASP A 157 -16.23 25.22 -9.17
C ASP A 157 -14.80 24.70 -8.91
N THR A 158 -14.04 25.44 -8.10
CA THR A 158 -12.65 25.13 -7.77
C THR A 158 -12.51 23.81 -6.99
N VAL A 159 -13.46 23.47 -6.12
CA VAL A 159 -13.43 22.22 -5.34
C VAL A 159 -13.57 21.02 -6.25
N HIS A 160 -14.54 21.02 -7.17
CA HIS A 160 -14.72 19.95 -8.15
C HIS A 160 -13.51 19.79 -9.07
N GLN A 161 -12.95 20.91 -9.54
CA GLN A 161 -11.75 20.89 -10.39
C GLN A 161 -10.52 20.32 -9.68
N THR A 162 -10.35 20.61 -8.38
CA THR A 162 -9.24 20.10 -7.58
C THR A 162 -9.44 18.63 -7.20
N ALA A 163 -10.66 18.21 -6.89
CA ALA A 163 -11.00 16.82 -6.55
C ALA A 163 -10.91 15.87 -7.75
N TYR A 164 -11.25 16.37 -8.96
CA TYR A 164 -11.31 15.56 -10.17
C TYR A 164 -10.03 14.74 -10.46
N PRO A 165 -8.80 15.30 -10.41
CA PRO A 165 -7.58 14.54 -10.64
C PRO A 165 -7.40 13.39 -9.65
N PHE A 166 -7.75 13.58 -8.38
CA PHE A 166 -7.66 12.53 -7.36
C PHE A 166 -8.64 11.40 -7.64
N ILE A 167 -9.91 11.72 -7.85
CA ILE A 167 -10.94 10.72 -8.16
C ILE A 167 -10.59 9.98 -9.45
N ARG A 168 -10.16 10.69 -10.48
CA ARG A 168 -9.73 10.12 -11.76
C ARG A 168 -8.58 9.11 -11.58
N SER A 169 -7.57 9.44 -10.79
CA SER A 169 -6.46 8.54 -10.53
C SER A 169 -6.88 7.30 -9.75
N ILE A 170 -7.74 7.47 -8.73
CA ILE A 170 -8.25 6.39 -7.88
C ILE A 170 -9.06 5.37 -8.70
N VAL A 171 -9.95 5.82 -9.59
CA VAL A 171 -10.79 4.93 -10.41
C VAL A 171 -10.04 4.30 -11.58
N ASN A 172 -8.91 4.86 -11.98
CA ASN A 172 -8.08 4.30 -13.04
C ASN A 172 -7.45 2.97 -12.60
N SER A 173 -7.90 1.87 -13.20
CA SER A 173 -7.46 0.50 -12.85
C SER A 173 -5.95 0.27 -13.00
N ARG A 174 -5.26 1.06 -13.82
CA ARG A 174 -3.80 0.98 -14.02
C ARG A 174 -3.03 1.77 -12.97
N GLN A 175 -3.53 2.92 -12.57
CA GLN A 175 -2.86 3.83 -11.64
C GLN A 175 -3.24 3.54 -10.18
N ARG A 176 -4.54 3.37 -9.91
CA ARG A 176 -5.07 3.11 -8.55
C ARG A 176 -4.51 4.09 -7.51
N GLY A 177 -4.44 5.36 -7.87
CA GLY A 177 -3.93 6.42 -7.00
C GLY A 177 -2.40 6.50 -6.87
N LYS A 178 -1.62 5.74 -7.64
CA LYS A 178 -0.14 5.75 -7.54
C LYS A 178 0.51 7.06 -8.00
N ASP A 179 -0.15 7.78 -8.88
CA ASP A 179 0.28 9.07 -9.42
C ASP A 179 -0.24 10.28 -8.63
N ILE A 180 -0.94 10.04 -7.53
CA ILE A 180 -1.41 11.10 -6.64
C ILE A 180 -0.24 11.66 -5.84
N ASP A 181 -0.08 12.99 -5.90
CA ASP A 181 0.75 13.74 -4.98
C ASP A 181 0.09 13.68 -3.58
N LYS A 182 0.73 12.93 -2.69
CA LYS A 182 0.17 12.60 -1.37
C LYS A 182 0.01 13.83 -0.49
N ASP A 183 0.92 14.77 -0.58
CA ASP A 183 0.91 15.98 0.26
C ASP A 183 -0.24 16.90 -0.16
N LYS A 184 -0.41 17.13 -1.47
CA LYS A 184 -1.56 17.87 -1.99
C LYS A 184 -2.90 17.18 -1.73
N PHE A 185 -2.90 15.85 -1.74
CA PHE A 185 -4.10 15.08 -1.42
C PHE A 185 -4.49 15.27 0.05
N VAL A 186 -3.52 15.17 0.98
CA VAL A 186 -3.77 15.39 2.41
C VAL A 186 -4.18 16.83 2.69
N GLU A 187 -3.54 17.81 2.05
CA GLU A 187 -3.93 19.21 2.13
C GLU A 187 -5.39 19.40 1.70
N PHE A 188 -5.78 18.81 0.56
CA PHE A 188 -7.14 18.91 0.05
C PHE A 188 -8.19 18.32 1.00
N ILE A 189 -7.97 17.09 1.51
CA ILE A 189 -8.96 16.40 2.35
C ILE A 189 -9.04 16.95 3.78
N ARG A 190 -8.02 17.70 4.24
CA ARG A 190 -8.01 18.36 5.57
C ARG A 190 -8.71 19.72 5.56
N ASP A 191 -8.83 20.34 4.42
CA ASP A 191 -9.45 21.67 4.31
C ASP A 191 -10.97 21.52 4.41
N GLU A 192 -11.53 21.96 5.54
CA GLU A 192 -12.99 21.96 5.78
C GLU A 192 -13.76 22.72 4.70
N ALA A 193 -13.12 23.70 4.05
CA ALA A 193 -13.73 24.43 2.95
C ALA A 193 -14.00 23.58 1.71
N ASN A 194 -13.29 22.46 1.56
CA ASN A 194 -13.47 21.51 0.46
C ASN A 194 -14.55 20.46 0.73
N ILE A 195 -15.12 20.41 1.95
CA ILE A 195 -16.19 19.48 2.31
C ILE A 195 -17.53 20.07 1.85
N PRO A 196 -18.20 19.46 0.84
CA PRO A 196 -19.45 20.01 0.34
C PRO A 196 -20.61 19.88 1.34
N ASN A 197 -21.49 20.85 1.33
CA ASN A 197 -22.78 20.74 2.02
C ASN A 197 -23.71 19.83 1.22
N LEU A 198 -23.92 18.61 1.70
CA LEU A 198 -24.75 17.63 1.02
C LEU A 198 -26.23 18.03 1.04
N VAL A 199 -26.87 17.94 -0.13
CA VAL A 199 -28.30 18.10 -0.29
C VAL A 199 -28.91 16.73 -0.58
N GLU A 200 -29.96 16.37 0.15
CA GLU A 200 -30.66 15.11 -0.08
C GLU A 200 -31.39 15.14 -1.41
N LEU A 201 -31.10 14.16 -2.27
CA LEU A 201 -31.78 13.98 -3.55
C LEU A 201 -32.85 12.91 -3.44
N ASP A 202 -33.92 13.09 -4.21
CA ASP A 202 -34.90 12.05 -4.43
C ASP A 202 -34.27 10.81 -5.02
N ALA A 203 -34.56 9.64 -4.44
CA ALA A 203 -33.87 8.40 -4.75
C ALA A 203 -34.03 7.94 -6.20
N ASP A 204 -35.25 8.12 -6.78
CA ASP A 204 -35.53 7.69 -8.15
C ASP A 204 -34.83 8.62 -9.15
N ARG A 205 -34.85 9.91 -8.91
CA ARG A 205 -34.17 10.92 -9.73
C ARG A 205 -32.66 10.75 -9.67
N ARG A 206 -32.09 10.54 -8.46
CA ARG A 206 -30.69 10.25 -8.27
C ARG A 206 -30.27 8.98 -9.02
N GLY A 207 -31.03 7.90 -8.85
CA GLY A 207 -30.79 6.62 -9.54
C GLY A 207 -30.82 6.76 -11.05
N PHE A 208 -31.80 7.49 -11.59
CA PHE A 208 -31.90 7.76 -13.01
C PHE A 208 -30.66 8.50 -13.54
N VAL A 209 -30.24 9.60 -12.88
CA VAL A 209 -29.08 10.40 -13.30
C VAL A 209 -27.80 9.55 -13.31
N ILE A 210 -27.54 8.77 -12.24
CA ILE A 210 -26.35 7.90 -12.16
C ILE A 210 -26.34 6.86 -13.28
N ASN A 211 -27.48 6.23 -13.56
CA ASN A 211 -27.59 5.21 -14.59
C ASN A 211 -27.43 5.78 -16.00
N ASP A 212 -28.01 6.95 -16.28
CA ASP A 212 -27.89 7.60 -17.58
C ASP A 212 -26.47 8.12 -17.83
N LEU A 213 -25.81 8.71 -16.82
CA LEU A 213 -24.44 9.18 -16.91
C LEU A 213 -23.43 8.04 -17.09
N ALA A 214 -23.69 6.83 -16.54
CA ALA A 214 -22.85 5.65 -16.76
C ALA A 214 -22.85 5.19 -18.24
N LYS A 215 -23.95 5.46 -18.94
CA LYS A 215 -24.10 5.19 -20.38
C LYS A 215 -24.79 6.42 -21.02
N PRO A 216 -24.04 7.47 -21.34
CA PRO A 216 -24.62 8.74 -21.75
C PRO A 216 -25.58 8.58 -22.92
N LYS A 217 -26.85 8.75 -22.66
CA LYS A 217 -27.92 8.59 -23.63
C LYS A 217 -28.75 9.85 -23.76
N VAL A 218 -29.34 10.34 -22.69
CA VAL A 218 -30.38 11.33 -22.70
C VAL A 218 -29.95 12.64 -22.03
N ILE A 219 -29.41 12.59 -20.80
CA ILE A 219 -29.13 13.81 -20.02
C ILE A 219 -28.15 14.73 -20.74
N GLU A 220 -27.05 14.19 -21.29
CA GLU A 220 -26.04 14.98 -21.99
C GLU A 220 -26.63 15.68 -23.22
N LYS A 221 -27.53 15.01 -23.92
CA LYS A 221 -28.22 15.58 -25.09
C LYS A 221 -29.19 16.72 -24.68
N ILE A 222 -29.93 16.53 -23.58
CA ILE A 222 -30.83 17.54 -23.07
C ILE A 222 -30.07 18.79 -22.65
N ILE A 223 -28.98 18.63 -21.90
CA ILE A 223 -28.14 19.76 -21.45
C ILE A 223 -27.54 20.51 -22.63
N SER A 224 -27.28 19.83 -23.76
CA SER A 224 -26.71 20.43 -24.97
C SER A 224 -27.73 21.12 -25.87
N ILE A 225 -29.05 21.02 -25.60
CA ILE A 225 -30.08 21.72 -26.39
C ILE A 225 -29.98 23.23 -26.14
N HIS A 226 -29.84 23.98 -27.20
CA HIS A 226 -29.94 25.45 -27.19
C HIS A 226 -31.37 25.87 -27.59
N PRO A 227 -32.25 26.23 -26.61
CA PRO A 227 -33.67 26.42 -26.87
C PRO A 227 -33.99 27.43 -27.98
N TYR A 228 -33.20 28.49 -28.06
CA TYR A 228 -33.41 29.57 -29.03
C TYR A 228 -32.95 29.27 -30.47
N GLU A 229 -32.35 28.09 -30.69
CA GLU A 229 -31.88 27.66 -32.01
C GLU A 229 -32.81 26.62 -32.66
N ILE A 230 -33.88 26.23 -31.99
CA ILE A 230 -34.83 25.24 -32.43
C ILE A 230 -36.06 25.97 -32.98
N LEU A 231 -36.50 25.56 -34.18
CA LEU A 231 -37.72 26.05 -34.77
C LEU A 231 -38.88 25.12 -34.35
N PRO A 232 -39.91 25.66 -33.69
CA PRO A 232 -41.04 24.84 -33.28
C PRO A 232 -41.83 24.32 -34.49
N ASP A 233 -42.34 23.09 -34.40
CA ASP A 233 -43.17 22.48 -35.41
C ASP A 233 -44.27 21.63 -34.75
N GLU A 234 -45.51 22.14 -34.76
CA GLU A 234 -46.68 21.47 -34.19
C GLU A 234 -46.93 20.08 -34.77
N ASN A 235 -46.41 19.79 -35.98
CA ASN A 235 -46.53 18.47 -36.58
C ASN A 235 -45.73 17.38 -35.83
N THR A 236 -44.82 17.73 -34.96
CA THR A 236 -44.10 16.77 -34.13
C THR A 236 -45.02 15.97 -33.19
N ILE A 237 -46.11 16.56 -32.72
CA ILE A 237 -47.18 15.88 -31.95
C ILE A 237 -47.81 14.76 -32.79
N LEU A 238 -47.92 14.96 -34.09
CA LEU A 238 -48.50 13.97 -35.00
C LEU A 238 -47.54 12.76 -35.18
N ILE A 239 -46.22 12.98 -35.12
CA ILE A 239 -45.24 11.91 -35.16
C ILE A 239 -45.43 10.96 -33.98
N GLU A 240 -45.52 11.48 -32.75
CA GLU A 240 -45.75 10.68 -31.55
C GLU A 240 -47.07 9.89 -31.65
N ARG A 241 -48.15 10.53 -32.10
CA ARG A 241 -49.44 9.85 -32.34
C ARG A 241 -49.33 8.74 -33.37
N HIS A 242 -48.55 8.95 -34.45
CA HIS A 242 -48.30 7.92 -35.43
C HIS A 242 -47.45 6.79 -34.89
N ASP A 243 -46.43 7.08 -34.10
CA ASP A 243 -45.54 6.06 -33.48
C ASP A 243 -46.33 5.18 -32.49
N ASP A 244 -47.22 5.75 -31.68
CA ASP A 244 -48.14 5.01 -30.81
C ASP A 244 -49.09 4.11 -31.61
N ALA A 245 -49.70 4.68 -32.66
CA ALA A 245 -50.59 3.91 -33.52
C ALA A 245 -49.87 2.77 -34.23
N ILE A 246 -48.64 2.99 -34.70
CA ILE A 246 -47.79 1.97 -35.33
C ILE A 246 -47.45 0.88 -34.30
N GLY A 247 -47.13 1.26 -33.05
CA GLY A 247 -46.86 0.32 -31.95
C GLY A 247 -48.07 -0.59 -31.65
N ILE A 248 -49.26 0.01 -31.55
CA ILE A 248 -50.52 -0.73 -31.36
C ILE A 248 -50.79 -1.66 -32.53
N LEU A 249 -50.72 -1.16 -33.76
CA LEU A 249 -51.00 -1.93 -34.98
C LEU A 249 -50.02 -3.09 -35.16
N LYS A 250 -48.73 -2.89 -34.88
CA LYS A 250 -47.74 -3.99 -34.91
C LYS A 250 -48.10 -5.13 -33.95
N LYS A 251 -48.65 -4.81 -32.79
CA LYS A 251 -49.04 -5.77 -31.76
C LYS A 251 -50.35 -6.49 -32.08
N TYR A 252 -51.30 -5.78 -32.68
CA TYR A 252 -52.68 -6.22 -32.88
C TYR A 252 -53.15 -6.21 -34.35
N HIS A 253 -52.26 -6.29 -35.33
CA HIS A 253 -52.54 -6.22 -36.77
C HIS A 253 -53.50 -7.28 -37.28
N GLN A 254 -53.75 -8.36 -36.51
CA GLN A 254 -54.66 -9.45 -36.88
C GLN A 254 -56.10 -9.22 -36.42
N LEU A 255 -56.38 -8.12 -35.70
CA LEU A 255 -57.72 -7.85 -35.21
C LEU A 255 -58.52 -7.07 -36.26
N ASP A 256 -59.82 -7.45 -36.42
CA ASP A 256 -60.77 -6.81 -37.30
C ASP A 256 -61.37 -5.54 -36.68
N SER A 257 -61.00 -5.19 -35.46
CA SER A 257 -61.48 -4.04 -34.72
C SER A 257 -60.34 -3.27 -34.03
N CYS A 258 -60.49 -1.97 -33.92
CA CYS A 258 -59.57 -1.10 -33.22
C CYS A 258 -59.62 -1.33 -31.71
N VAL A 259 -58.49 -1.60 -31.05
CA VAL A 259 -58.43 -1.85 -29.60
C VAL A 259 -58.72 -0.60 -28.75
N VAL A 260 -58.87 0.58 -29.36
CA VAL A 260 -59.16 1.85 -28.67
C VAL A 260 -60.61 2.25 -28.76
N CYS A 261 -61.28 2.05 -29.93
CA CYS A 261 -62.61 2.54 -30.15
C CYS A 261 -63.57 1.49 -30.76
N ASP A 262 -63.16 0.23 -30.82
CA ASP A 262 -63.89 -0.91 -31.35
C ASP A 262 -64.40 -0.77 -32.80
N SER A 263 -63.96 0.28 -33.52
CA SER A 263 -64.33 0.48 -34.93
C SER A 263 -63.71 -0.64 -35.78
N HIS A 264 -64.46 -1.11 -36.79
CA HIS A 264 -64.01 -2.13 -37.73
C HIS A 264 -62.82 -1.63 -38.54
N ILE A 265 -61.78 -2.49 -38.65
CA ILE A 265 -60.59 -2.28 -39.48
C ILE A 265 -60.63 -3.30 -40.61
N SER A 266 -60.73 -2.81 -41.85
CA SER A 266 -60.83 -3.65 -43.02
C SER A 266 -59.53 -4.39 -43.40
N ASP A 267 -58.39 -3.73 -43.23
CA ASP A 267 -57.04 -4.30 -43.39
C ASP A 267 -56.08 -3.58 -42.44
N GLY A 268 -55.62 -4.32 -41.41
CA GLY A 268 -54.67 -3.81 -40.42
C GLY A 268 -53.28 -3.58 -41.00
N SER A 269 -52.90 -4.33 -42.03
CA SER A 269 -51.59 -4.19 -42.67
C SER A 269 -51.53 -2.94 -43.55
N GLU A 270 -52.58 -2.66 -44.33
CA GLU A 270 -52.69 -1.45 -45.15
C GLU A 270 -52.71 -0.19 -44.24
N LEU A 271 -53.47 -0.28 -43.13
CA LEU A 271 -53.52 0.81 -42.16
C LEU A 271 -52.12 1.05 -41.51
N LEU A 272 -51.39 -0.02 -41.18
CA LEU A 272 -50.03 0.07 -40.63
C LEU A 272 -49.08 0.78 -41.61
N GLU A 273 -49.08 0.39 -42.88
CA GLU A 273 -48.24 1.02 -43.90
C GLU A 273 -48.64 2.51 -44.10
N SER A 274 -49.91 2.82 -44.20
CA SER A 274 -50.38 4.21 -44.30
C SER A 274 -49.93 5.07 -43.12
N LYS A 275 -49.94 4.52 -41.87
CA LYS A 275 -49.44 5.25 -40.69
C LYS A 275 -47.93 5.46 -40.76
N LYS A 276 -47.16 4.50 -41.24
CA LYS A 276 -45.71 4.62 -41.47
C LYS A 276 -45.40 5.68 -42.52
N GLU A 277 -46.09 5.67 -43.64
CA GLU A 277 -45.90 6.66 -44.71
C GLU A 277 -46.19 8.07 -44.21
N ASN A 278 -47.33 8.28 -43.54
CA ASN A 278 -47.70 9.58 -43.00
C ASN A 278 -46.66 10.06 -41.97
N ARG A 279 -46.24 9.19 -41.06
CA ARG A 279 -45.17 9.47 -40.10
C ARG A 279 -43.88 9.91 -40.79
N ASN A 280 -43.45 9.17 -41.82
CA ASN A 280 -42.23 9.45 -42.56
C ASN A 280 -42.31 10.76 -43.35
N ASN A 281 -43.46 11.07 -43.91
CA ASN A 281 -43.68 12.33 -44.62
C ASN A 281 -43.54 13.53 -43.68
N ILE A 282 -44.14 13.46 -42.49
CA ILE A 282 -44.01 14.52 -41.48
C ILE A 282 -42.56 14.63 -41.05
N TYR A 283 -41.93 13.51 -40.67
CA TYR A 283 -40.57 13.48 -40.22
C TYR A 283 -39.58 14.06 -41.26
N ASN A 284 -39.75 13.73 -42.53
CA ASN A 284 -38.85 14.22 -43.59
C ASN A 284 -38.90 15.74 -43.77
N ASN A 285 -40.02 16.39 -43.41
CA ASN A 285 -40.20 17.83 -43.50
C ASN A 285 -39.67 18.62 -42.31
N LEU A 286 -39.32 17.95 -41.18
CA LEU A 286 -38.71 18.61 -40.03
C LEU A 286 -37.30 19.13 -40.32
N ASP A 287 -36.88 20.17 -39.62
CA ASP A 287 -35.51 20.62 -39.67
C ASP A 287 -34.54 19.61 -39.05
N SER A 288 -33.25 19.74 -39.32
CA SER A 288 -32.22 18.75 -38.90
C SER A 288 -32.03 18.72 -37.38
N LYS A 289 -32.15 19.84 -36.67
CA LYS A 289 -31.98 19.91 -35.21
C LYS A 289 -33.16 19.28 -34.50
N THR A 290 -34.37 19.58 -34.96
CA THR A 290 -35.61 18.98 -34.44
C THR A 290 -35.61 17.46 -34.64
N LYS A 291 -35.19 16.98 -35.81
CA LYS A 291 -34.99 15.53 -36.05
C LYS A 291 -34.00 14.90 -35.05
N GLU A 292 -32.88 15.56 -34.83
CA GLU A 292 -31.86 15.06 -33.91
C GLU A 292 -32.38 14.92 -32.47
N ILE A 293 -33.13 15.91 -31.97
CA ILE A 293 -33.71 15.86 -30.63
C ILE A 293 -34.80 14.80 -30.55
N LEU A 294 -35.66 14.72 -31.54
CA LEU A 294 -36.73 13.72 -31.60
C LEU A 294 -36.15 12.29 -31.55
N ASP A 295 -35.15 12.00 -32.36
CA ASP A 295 -34.53 10.67 -32.42
C ASP A 295 -33.72 10.31 -31.18
N LYS A 296 -33.01 11.27 -30.65
CA LYS A 296 -32.05 11.01 -29.55
C LYS A 296 -32.66 11.14 -28.15
N VAL A 297 -33.80 11.81 -28.00
CA VAL A 297 -34.46 12.05 -26.70
C VAL A 297 -35.86 11.46 -26.70
N VAL A 298 -36.79 12.00 -27.53
CA VAL A 298 -38.20 11.63 -27.45
C VAL A 298 -38.46 10.16 -27.82
N CYS A 299 -37.74 9.65 -28.81
CA CYS A 299 -37.84 8.25 -29.27
C CYS A 299 -36.95 7.28 -28.50
N ASP A 300 -36.23 7.75 -27.48
CA ASP A 300 -35.38 6.85 -26.68
C ASP A 300 -36.24 5.91 -25.81
N SER A 301 -36.08 4.62 -26.03
CA SER A 301 -36.86 3.58 -25.35
C SER A 301 -36.61 3.50 -23.84
N SER A 302 -35.52 4.05 -23.34
CA SER A 302 -35.22 4.07 -21.90
C SER A 302 -36.20 4.93 -21.12
N LEU A 303 -36.70 6.02 -21.73
CA LEU A 303 -37.67 6.91 -21.11
C LEU A 303 -39.12 6.35 -21.06
N ASN A 304 -39.40 5.24 -21.74
CA ASN A 304 -40.73 4.64 -21.72
C ASN A 304 -41.06 3.94 -20.40
N ASN A 305 -40.05 3.54 -19.61
CA ASN A 305 -40.25 2.80 -18.37
C ASN A 305 -39.89 3.60 -17.12
N GLU A 306 -38.95 4.53 -17.21
CA GLU A 306 -38.46 5.33 -16.08
C GLU A 306 -38.15 6.75 -16.57
N ASP A 307 -39.03 7.68 -16.29
CA ASP A 307 -38.85 9.12 -16.60
C ASP A 307 -39.25 9.99 -15.38
N PRO A 308 -38.43 9.98 -14.30
CA PRO A 308 -38.76 10.70 -13.06
C PRO A 308 -38.70 12.25 -13.23
N PHE A 309 -38.17 12.72 -14.34
CA PHE A 309 -38.05 14.15 -14.68
C PHE A 309 -39.09 14.60 -15.71
N GLU A 310 -39.97 13.72 -16.18
CA GLU A 310 -40.93 14.01 -17.26
C GLU A 310 -40.26 14.52 -18.56
N ILE A 311 -39.05 14.02 -18.84
CA ILE A 311 -38.19 14.47 -19.94
C ILE A 311 -38.95 14.40 -21.27
N LYS A 312 -39.57 13.24 -21.54
CA LYS A 312 -40.28 13.03 -22.79
C LYS A 312 -41.40 14.07 -22.98
N ARG A 313 -42.22 14.32 -21.95
CA ARG A 313 -43.29 15.29 -21.99
C ARG A 313 -42.76 16.72 -22.25
N ILE A 314 -41.76 17.15 -21.49
CA ILE A 314 -41.21 18.50 -21.54
C ILE A 314 -40.54 18.75 -22.91
N VAL A 315 -39.73 17.81 -23.38
CA VAL A 315 -39.02 17.96 -24.65
C VAL A 315 -40.00 17.91 -25.84
N SER A 316 -41.01 17.01 -25.83
CA SER A 316 -42.05 16.97 -26.87
C SER A 316 -42.86 18.27 -26.93
N ALA A 317 -43.25 18.82 -25.78
CA ALA A 317 -43.97 20.09 -25.73
C ALA A 317 -43.13 21.24 -26.28
N PHE A 318 -41.84 21.31 -25.86
CA PHE A 318 -40.92 22.33 -26.36
C PHE A 318 -40.73 22.30 -27.88
N ILE A 319 -40.56 21.10 -28.46
CA ILE A 319 -40.38 20.96 -29.91
C ILE A 319 -41.64 21.43 -30.65
N ALA A 320 -42.84 21.22 -30.08
CA ALA A 320 -44.09 21.51 -30.70
C ALA A 320 -44.45 23.01 -30.65
N ASP A 321 -44.32 23.65 -29.50
CA ASP A 321 -44.76 25.02 -29.25
C ASP A 321 -43.63 26.06 -29.18
N GLY A 322 -42.38 25.62 -28.94
CA GLY A 322 -41.21 26.48 -28.86
C GLY A 322 -41.08 27.20 -27.53
N GLU A 323 -41.89 26.89 -26.52
CA GLU A 323 -41.82 27.56 -25.23
C GLU A 323 -40.66 26.98 -24.39
N PRO A 324 -39.61 27.76 -24.10
CA PRO A 324 -38.37 27.20 -23.56
C PRO A 324 -38.36 27.03 -22.02
N THR A 325 -39.34 27.57 -21.31
CA THR A 325 -39.32 27.72 -19.86
C THR A 325 -39.15 26.39 -19.14
N GLU A 326 -40.01 25.41 -19.41
CA GLU A 326 -39.92 24.07 -18.76
C GLU A 326 -38.64 23.35 -19.15
N LEU A 327 -38.14 23.50 -20.38
CA LEU A 327 -36.89 22.89 -20.82
C LEU A 327 -35.68 23.47 -20.08
N ILE A 328 -35.65 24.81 -19.90
CA ILE A 328 -34.56 25.46 -19.14
C ILE A 328 -34.61 25.02 -17.68
N GLU A 329 -35.78 24.95 -17.06
CA GLU A 329 -35.92 24.43 -15.68
C GLU A 329 -35.45 22.97 -15.55
N LEU A 330 -35.79 22.14 -16.54
CA LEU A 330 -35.29 20.75 -16.60
C LEU A 330 -33.79 20.70 -16.71
N GLN A 331 -33.18 21.48 -17.61
CA GLN A 331 -31.73 21.55 -17.77
C GLN A 331 -31.03 21.98 -16.48
N GLU A 332 -31.54 22.99 -15.79
CA GLU A 332 -31.01 23.44 -14.51
C GLU A 332 -31.17 22.40 -13.41
N ASN A 333 -32.30 21.71 -13.38
CA ASN A 333 -32.54 20.63 -12.42
C ASN A 333 -31.59 19.46 -12.63
N LEU A 334 -31.37 19.02 -13.87
CA LEU A 334 -30.42 17.97 -14.21
C LEU A 334 -28.97 18.37 -13.83
N LYS A 335 -28.56 19.61 -14.15
CA LYS A 335 -27.24 20.13 -13.77
C LYS A 335 -27.06 20.14 -12.25
N ARG A 336 -28.09 20.54 -11.49
CA ARG A 336 -28.06 20.53 -10.02
C ARG A 336 -27.86 19.11 -9.48
N HIS A 337 -28.57 18.12 -10.03
CA HIS A 337 -28.39 16.72 -9.62
C HIS A 337 -26.96 16.20 -9.90
N ILE A 338 -26.40 16.57 -11.06
CA ILE A 338 -25.00 16.19 -11.40
C ILE A 338 -24.02 16.82 -10.40
N ILE A 339 -24.19 18.09 -10.08
CA ILE A 339 -23.34 18.79 -9.10
C ILE A 339 -23.45 18.10 -7.72
N THR A 340 -24.67 17.86 -7.23
CA THR A 340 -24.89 17.23 -5.93
C THR A 340 -24.31 15.80 -5.86
N ILE A 341 -24.39 15.03 -6.95
CA ILE A 341 -23.75 13.71 -7.01
C ILE A 341 -22.22 13.86 -7.00
N GLY A 342 -21.66 14.86 -7.66
CA GLY A 342 -20.25 15.22 -7.55
C GLY A 342 -19.84 15.59 -6.12
N ASP A 343 -20.68 16.38 -5.44
CA ASP A 343 -20.48 16.74 -4.02
C ASP A 343 -20.48 15.49 -3.11
N GLU A 344 -21.40 14.55 -3.32
CA GLU A 344 -21.38 13.27 -2.60
C GLU A 344 -20.06 12.52 -2.80
N MET A 345 -19.54 12.47 -4.02
CA MET A 345 -18.27 11.81 -4.32
C MET A 345 -17.09 12.51 -3.62
N ILE A 346 -17.07 13.84 -3.62
CA ILE A 346 -16.04 14.62 -2.93
C ILE A 346 -16.15 14.43 -1.42
N ASN A 347 -17.34 14.43 -0.86
CA ASN A 347 -17.56 14.21 0.56
C ASN A 347 -16.98 12.85 0.99
N ILE A 348 -17.23 11.79 0.23
CA ILE A 348 -16.63 10.46 0.49
C ILE A 348 -15.11 10.50 0.39
N LEU A 349 -14.54 11.29 -0.54
CA LEU A 349 -13.09 11.47 -0.66
C LEU A 349 -12.50 12.13 0.59
N CYS A 350 -13.12 13.22 1.06
CA CYS A 350 -12.64 13.97 2.23
C CYS A 350 -12.69 13.14 3.52
N HIS A 351 -13.68 12.24 3.66
CA HIS A 351 -13.86 11.42 4.86
C HIS A 351 -13.23 10.02 4.77
N CYS A 352 -12.34 9.78 3.81
CA CYS A 352 -11.80 8.43 3.56
C CYS A 352 -10.87 7.90 4.67
N PHE A 353 -10.45 8.73 5.61
CA PHE A 353 -9.57 8.37 6.73
C PHE A 353 -10.16 8.62 8.13
N ASP A 354 -11.42 9.06 8.24
CA ASP A 354 -12.02 9.49 9.51
C ASP A 354 -11.97 8.41 10.62
N ASP A 355 -12.17 7.14 10.26
CA ASP A 355 -12.15 6.03 11.21
C ASP A 355 -10.74 5.46 11.46
N THR A 356 -9.68 6.22 11.11
CA THR A 356 -8.30 5.74 11.18
C THR A 356 -7.39 6.71 11.94
N ASN A 357 -6.20 6.25 12.34
CA ASN A 357 -5.16 7.11 12.91
C ASN A 357 -4.31 7.82 11.83
N PHE A 358 -4.78 7.85 10.59
CA PHE A 358 -4.00 8.31 9.43
C PHE A 358 -3.40 9.71 9.63
N PHE A 359 -4.21 10.67 10.05
CA PHE A 359 -3.73 12.06 10.20
C PHE A 359 -2.69 12.20 11.30
N SER A 360 -2.84 11.47 12.41
CA SER A 360 -1.84 11.45 13.49
C SER A 360 -0.53 10.84 13.02
N ASP A 361 -0.60 9.71 12.29
CA ASP A 361 0.57 9.05 11.74
C ASP A 361 1.26 9.91 10.66
N TYR A 362 0.48 10.66 9.86
CA TYR A 362 1.00 11.57 8.84
C TYR A 362 1.76 12.74 9.46
N ASP A 363 1.19 13.37 10.50
CA ASP A 363 1.82 14.51 11.17
C ASP A 363 3.10 14.09 11.90
N GLU A 364 3.08 12.95 12.59
CA GLU A 364 4.27 12.39 13.23
C GLU A 364 5.36 12.08 12.18
N HIS A 365 4.98 11.45 11.06
CA HIS A 365 5.91 11.16 9.96
C HIS A 365 6.50 12.43 9.35
N ALA A 366 5.70 13.48 9.12
CA ALA A 366 6.16 14.75 8.59
C ALA A 366 7.19 15.41 9.54
N GLN A 367 6.91 15.44 10.85
CA GLN A 367 7.84 15.96 11.86
C GLN A 367 9.17 15.19 11.87
N LEU A 368 9.13 13.86 11.82
CA LEU A 368 10.35 13.04 11.77
C LEU A 368 11.13 13.26 10.47
N THR A 369 10.42 13.49 9.36
CA THR A 369 11.07 13.73 8.05
C THR A 369 11.76 15.10 7.99
N GLU A 370 11.24 16.11 8.67
CA GLU A 370 11.87 17.43 8.74
C GLU A 370 13.04 17.47 9.73
N SER A 371 13.05 16.56 10.72
CA SER A 371 14.15 16.47 11.68
C SER A 371 15.41 15.88 11.02
N GLN A 372 16.59 16.26 11.51
CA GLN A 372 17.83 15.55 11.15
C GLN A 372 17.82 14.18 11.81
N PRO A 373 18.28 13.11 11.10
CA PRO A 373 18.38 11.80 11.69
C PRO A 373 19.38 11.82 12.84
N GLU A 374 18.91 11.49 14.03
CA GLU A 374 19.76 11.32 15.19
C GLU A 374 19.92 9.82 15.48
N LEU A 375 21.17 9.38 15.60
CA LEU A 375 21.48 8.09 16.18
C LEU A 375 21.22 8.15 17.68
N ASP A 376 20.79 7.03 18.24
CA ASP A 376 20.77 6.87 19.69
C ASP A 376 22.19 7.15 20.26
N SER A 377 22.26 7.76 21.42
CA SER A 377 23.53 8.16 22.03
C SER A 377 24.50 6.98 22.24
N GLU A 378 23.98 5.78 22.50
CA GLU A 378 24.80 4.57 22.64
C GLU A 378 25.29 4.06 21.28
N GLU A 379 24.48 4.14 20.22
CA GLU A 379 24.89 3.83 18.86
C GLU A 379 25.95 4.80 18.35
N LEU A 380 25.75 6.09 18.62
CA LEU A 380 26.72 7.14 18.25
C LEU A 380 28.05 6.89 18.93
N MET A 381 28.06 6.67 20.25
CA MET A 381 29.27 6.34 21.00
C MET A 381 29.94 5.05 20.48
N PHE A 382 29.15 4.04 20.13
CA PHE A 382 29.69 2.80 19.57
C PHE A 382 30.33 3.02 18.21
N ILE A 383 29.67 3.76 17.32
CA ILE A 383 30.21 4.08 15.99
C ILE A 383 31.48 4.94 16.13
N GLU A 384 31.46 5.97 16.96
CA GLU A 384 32.61 6.85 17.15
C GLU A 384 33.79 6.11 17.80
N ASN A 385 33.60 5.50 18.94
CA ASN A 385 34.69 4.91 19.73
C ASN A 385 35.16 3.54 19.20
N ILE A 386 34.29 2.79 18.53
CA ILE A 386 34.63 1.44 18.07
C ILE A 386 34.94 1.39 16.60
N ILE A 387 34.16 2.09 15.75
CA ILE A 387 34.33 2.03 14.29
C ILE A 387 35.24 3.14 13.80
N SER A 388 34.85 4.40 13.98
CA SER A 388 35.55 5.55 13.40
C SER A 388 36.99 5.69 13.90
N GLU A 389 37.22 5.58 15.22
CA GLU A 389 38.57 5.67 15.77
C GLU A 389 39.52 4.57 15.27
N ASN A 390 39.01 3.35 15.02
CA ASN A 390 39.87 2.25 14.59
C ASN A 390 40.12 2.20 13.09
N ILE A 391 39.23 2.83 12.28
CA ILE A 391 39.35 2.91 10.83
C ILE A 391 40.05 4.22 10.45
N GLY A 392 40.09 5.22 11.36
CA GLY A 392 40.61 6.57 11.07
C GLY A 392 39.81 7.34 10.03
N LYS A 393 38.55 7.04 9.89
CA LYS A 393 37.62 7.68 8.97
C LYS A 393 36.31 7.97 9.68
N ASP A 394 35.78 9.17 9.47
CA ASP A 394 34.49 9.57 10.04
C ASP A 394 33.35 8.84 9.35
N ILE A 395 32.44 8.32 10.16
CA ILE A 395 31.19 7.73 9.69
C ILE A 395 30.07 8.71 9.96
N THR A 396 29.36 9.07 8.91
CA THR A 396 28.21 9.98 9.01
C THR A 396 26.96 9.37 8.40
N ILE A 397 25.81 9.82 8.87
CA ILE A 397 24.51 9.45 8.32
C ILE A 397 23.92 10.64 7.58
N ILE A 398 23.48 10.43 6.34
CA ILE A 398 22.82 11.43 5.54
C ILE A 398 21.51 10.91 4.96
N ARG A 399 20.55 11.81 4.67
CA ARG A 399 19.37 11.44 3.87
C ARG A 399 19.77 11.26 2.41
N ASP A 400 19.17 10.27 1.76
CA ASP A 400 19.38 10.03 0.33
C ASP A 400 18.49 10.96 -0.49
N GLU A 401 19.09 11.93 -1.15
CA GLU A 401 18.37 12.91 -1.99
C GLU A 401 17.73 12.29 -3.24
N GLU A 402 18.26 11.18 -3.75
CA GLU A 402 17.74 10.51 -4.95
C GLU A 402 16.54 9.59 -4.66
N ASN A 403 16.48 9.01 -3.46
CA ASN A 403 15.38 8.16 -2.99
C ASN A 403 14.72 8.81 -1.79
N ASP A 404 13.98 9.88 -2.04
CA ASP A 404 13.19 10.62 -1.08
C ASP A 404 12.86 9.77 0.17
N ARG A 405 13.70 9.84 1.23
CA ARG A 405 13.46 9.22 2.54
C ARG A 405 14.28 7.97 2.91
N ASN A 406 15.32 7.62 2.20
CA ASN A 406 16.26 6.61 2.69
C ASN A 406 17.47 7.29 3.36
N TYR A 407 18.11 6.54 4.26
CA TYR A 407 19.36 6.99 4.87
C TYR A 407 20.53 6.29 4.23
N LYS A 408 21.63 7.02 4.05
CA LYS A 408 22.93 6.49 3.63
C LYS A 408 23.94 6.62 4.77
N LEU A 409 24.60 5.54 5.08
CA LEU A 409 25.76 5.53 5.97
C LEU A 409 27.00 5.80 5.11
N MET A 410 27.72 6.88 5.44
CA MET A 410 28.87 7.35 4.68
C MET A 410 30.17 7.10 5.46
N ILE A 411 31.24 6.74 4.74
CA ILE A 411 32.62 6.83 5.21
C ILE A 411 33.33 7.88 4.37
N GLY A 412 33.63 9.04 4.97
CA GLY A 412 34.03 10.20 4.20
C GLY A 412 32.99 10.54 3.15
N ASP A 413 33.37 10.59 1.87
CA ASP A 413 32.48 10.95 0.76
C ASP A 413 31.81 9.74 0.08
N LYS A 414 32.01 8.51 0.55
CA LYS A 414 31.49 7.28 -0.07
C LYS A 414 30.46 6.59 0.80
N ALA A 415 29.39 6.12 0.17
CA ALA A 415 28.39 5.30 0.86
C ALA A 415 29.02 3.96 1.31
N LEU A 416 28.82 3.60 2.59
CA LEU A 416 29.35 2.36 3.16
C LEU A 416 28.58 1.14 2.72
N LEU A 417 27.26 1.24 2.75
CA LEU A 417 26.35 0.14 2.45
C LEU A 417 25.80 0.26 1.03
N GLY A 418 25.64 -0.89 0.36
CA GLY A 418 25.16 -0.95 -1.02
C GLY A 418 26.23 -0.70 -2.09
N THR A 419 27.49 -0.42 -1.70
CA THR A 419 28.62 -0.23 -2.61
C THR A 419 29.39 -1.54 -2.81
N ASP A 420 29.98 -1.77 -4.00
CA ASP A 420 30.85 -2.94 -4.18
C ASP A 420 32.06 -2.81 -3.23
N PRO A 421 32.37 -3.85 -2.43
CA PRO A 421 33.53 -3.84 -1.53
C PRO A 421 34.86 -3.46 -2.19
N LYS A 422 34.98 -3.66 -3.51
CA LYS A 422 36.17 -3.29 -4.30
C LYS A 422 36.35 -1.79 -4.51
N ASP A 423 35.22 -1.05 -4.46
CA ASP A 423 35.21 0.41 -4.65
C ASP A 423 35.47 1.17 -3.35
N MET A 424 35.52 0.44 -2.24
CA MET A 424 35.85 0.98 -0.93
C MET A 424 37.35 0.83 -0.68
N GLU A 425 38.03 1.91 -0.35
CA GLU A 425 39.46 1.94 0.01
C GLU A 425 39.67 1.39 1.43
N LEU A 426 39.22 0.16 1.68
CA LEU A 426 39.29 -0.54 2.94
C LEU A 426 40.03 -1.88 2.75
N SER A 427 40.92 -2.20 3.67
CA SER A 427 41.54 -3.53 3.75
C SER A 427 40.46 -4.59 4.08
N ARG A 428 40.75 -5.86 3.79
CA ARG A 428 39.83 -6.95 4.15
C ARG A 428 39.61 -7.04 5.67
N GLY A 429 40.63 -6.74 6.47
CA GLY A 429 40.50 -6.71 7.92
C GLY A 429 39.55 -5.64 8.41
N GLU A 430 39.63 -4.43 7.82
CA GLU A 430 38.72 -3.32 8.12
C GLU A 430 37.28 -3.64 7.68
N GLN A 431 37.11 -4.21 6.48
CA GLN A 431 35.77 -4.61 6.00
C GLN A 431 35.15 -5.66 6.93
N ASN A 432 35.91 -6.64 7.35
CA ASN A 432 35.45 -7.67 8.26
C ASN A 432 35.12 -7.11 9.65
N PHE A 433 35.97 -6.20 10.15
CA PHE A 433 35.72 -5.51 11.41
C PHE A 433 34.44 -4.69 11.38
N ILE A 434 34.23 -3.87 10.34
CA ILE A 434 33.00 -3.09 10.14
C ILE A 434 31.79 -4.01 10.08
N SER A 435 31.86 -5.07 9.26
CA SER A 435 30.76 -6.00 9.12
C SER A 435 30.36 -6.64 10.45
N LEU A 436 31.34 -7.04 11.23
CA LEU A 436 31.07 -7.65 12.53
C LEU A 436 30.50 -6.65 13.55
N THR A 437 30.97 -5.41 13.54
CA THR A 437 30.45 -4.39 14.46
C THR A 437 29.02 -3.99 14.13
N PHE A 438 28.65 -3.99 12.87
CA PHE A 438 27.25 -3.82 12.48
C PHE A 438 26.36 -5.01 12.85
N GLU A 439 26.86 -6.24 12.74
CA GLU A 439 26.14 -7.40 13.25
C GLU A 439 25.92 -7.33 14.76
N PHE A 440 26.87 -6.78 15.53
CA PHE A 440 26.66 -6.53 16.95
C PHE A 440 25.59 -5.48 17.21
N LEU A 441 25.48 -4.42 16.39
CA LEU A 441 24.39 -3.46 16.48
C LEU A 441 23.04 -4.15 16.26
N LEU A 442 22.92 -4.96 15.20
CA LEU A 442 21.71 -5.75 14.94
C LEU A 442 21.37 -6.69 16.11
N ALA A 443 22.37 -7.44 16.59
CA ALA A 443 22.17 -8.37 17.70
C ALA A 443 21.69 -7.68 18.98
N ARG A 444 22.26 -6.50 19.30
CA ARG A 444 21.89 -5.72 20.47
C ARG A 444 20.41 -5.34 20.48
N HIS A 445 19.91 -4.90 19.33
CA HIS A 445 18.56 -4.38 19.18
C HIS A 445 17.53 -5.44 18.77
N SER A 446 17.98 -6.65 18.39
CA SER A 446 17.04 -7.72 18.08
C SER A 446 16.21 -8.11 19.28
N ASP A 447 14.99 -8.56 19.08
CA ASP A 447 14.11 -9.10 20.12
C ASP A 447 14.62 -10.47 20.63
N LYS A 448 15.63 -11.01 19.96
CA LYS A 448 16.20 -12.33 20.25
C LYS A 448 17.02 -12.26 21.52
N GLU A 449 16.74 -13.16 22.43
CA GLU A 449 17.39 -13.20 23.76
C GLU A 449 18.82 -13.77 23.69
N TYR A 450 19.04 -14.71 22.77
CA TYR A 450 20.31 -15.41 22.63
C TYR A 450 21.08 -14.94 21.40
N VAL A 451 22.37 -14.69 21.55
CA VAL A 451 23.31 -14.36 20.46
C VAL A 451 24.34 -15.46 20.34
N ILE A 452 24.45 -16.06 19.16
CA ILE A 452 25.40 -17.10 18.84
C ILE A 452 26.52 -16.47 18.00
N LEU A 453 27.77 -16.58 18.44
CA LEU A 453 28.93 -16.04 17.74
C LEU A 453 29.78 -17.19 17.23
N ASP A 454 29.87 -17.40 15.90
CA ASP A 454 30.69 -18.44 15.27
C ASP A 454 32.02 -17.86 14.83
N ASP A 455 33.09 -18.22 15.57
CA ASP A 455 34.48 -17.80 15.35
C ASP A 455 34.65 -16.30 15.03
N PRO A 456 34.18 -15.36 15.88
CA PRO A 456 34.05 -13.96 15.55
C PRO A 456 35.36 -13.22 15.23
N ILE A 457 36.53 -13.79 15.59
CA ILE A 457 37.84 -13.10 15.41
C ILE A 457 38.80 -13.83 14.48
N SER A 458 38.36 -14.85 13.76
CA SER A 458 39.25 -15.78 13.03
C SER A 458 40.16 -15.11 11.99
N SER A 459 39.71 -14.00 11.36
CA SER A 459 40.50 -13.29 10.33
C SER A 459 40.74 -11.80 10.65
N LEU A 460 40.76 -11.45 11.94
CA LEU A 460 40.99 -10.06 12.37
C LEU A 460 42.44 -9.88 12.87
N ASP A 461 42.96 -8.68 12.62
CA ASP A 461 44.22 -8.24 13.20
C ASP A 461 44.14 -8.09 14.73
N SER A 462 45.29 -8.13 15.42
CA SER A 462 45.33 -8.12 16.89
C SER A 462 44.61 -6.91 17.52
N VAL A 463 44.65 -5.76 16.88
CA VAL A 463 44.00 -4.53 17.35
C VAL A 463 42.46 -4.71 17.36
N TYR A 464 41.92 -5.24 16.28
CA TYR A 464 40.46 -5.47 16.16
C TYR A 464 39.99 -6.59 17.08
N LYS A 465 40.79 -7.66 17.28
CA LYS A 465 40.45 -8.74 18.21
C LYS A 465 40.15 -8.24 19.62
N ASN A 466 40.94 -7.29 20.11
CA ASN A 466 40.73 -6.70 21.43
C ASN A 466 39.43 -5.91 21.52
N LYS A 467 39.08 -5.15 20.45
CA LYS A 467 37.82 -4.37 20.39
C LYS A 467 36.59 -5.28 20.29
N ILE A 468 36.68 -6.39 19.56
CA ILE A 468 35.61 -7.38 19.50
C ILE A 468 35.36 -8.03 20.87
N ALA A 469 36.43 -8.38 21.60
CA ALA A 469 36.31 -8.89 22.98
C ALA A 469 35.60 -7.87 23.89
N PHE A 470 35.89 -6.57 23.73
CA PHE A 470 35.18 -5.51 24.43
C PHE A 470 33.68 -5.47 24.04
N CYS A 471 33.36 -5.56 22.76
CA CYS A 471 31.97 -5.59 22.30
C CYS A 471 31.18 -6.76 22.88
N ILE A 472 31.76 -7.94 22.91
CA ILE A 472 31.17 -9.14 23.53
C ILE A 472 30.84 -8.87 25.02
N ILE A 473 31.80 -8.30 25.78
CA ILE A 473 31.63 -8.08 27.23
C ILE A 473 30.67 -6.94 27.52
N LYS A 474 30.77 -5.80 26.79
CA LYS A 474 30.14 -4.55 27.17
C LYS A 474 28.95 -4.18 26.29
N PHE A 475 29.10 -4.35 24.97
CA PHE A 475 28.05 -3.90 24.05
C PHE A 475 26.87 -4.89 23.99
N LEU A 476 27.16 -6.18 24.09
CA LEU A 476 26.15 -7.24 24.16
C LEU A 476 25.81 -7.69 25.60
N GLU A 477 26.11 -6.90 26.61
CA GLU A 477 26.00 -7.29 28.02
C GLU A 477 24.59 -7.70 28.46
N ASN A 478 23.53 -7.25 27.75
CA ASN A 478 22.16 -7.62 28.01
C ASN A 478 21.70 -8.89 27.29
N LYS A 479 22.57 -9.54 26.49
CA LYS A 479 22.24 -10.74 25.73
C LYS A 479 22.88 -11.99 26.36
N LYS A 480 22.23 -13.13 26.19
CA LYS A 480 22.84 -14.45 26.51
C LYS A 480 23.69 -14.88 25.33
N GLN A 481 25.00 -14.88 25.48
CA GLN A 481 25.95 -15.05 24.39
C GLN A 481 26.61 -16.44 24.43
N LEU A 482 26.46 -17.20 23.34
CA LEU A 482 27.16 -18.44 23.11
C LEU A 482 28.25 -18.20 22.06
N VAL A 483 29.52 -18.18 22.55
CA VAL A 483 30.69 -17.95 21.70
C VAL A 483 31.30 -19.29 21.34
N LEU A 484 31.21 -19.67 20.07
CA LEU A 484 31.87 -20.87 19.53
C LEU A 484 33.20 -20.44 18.91
N THR A 485 34.33 -20.99 19.40
CA THR A 485 35.63 -20.55 18.89
C THR A 485 36.70 -21.63 18.95
N HIS A 486 37.60 -21.64 17.97
CA HIS A 486 38.84 -22.39 18.01
C HIS A 486 40.03 -21.51 18.44
N ASN A 487 39.79 -20.22 18.67
CA ASN A 487 40.87 -19.25 18.89
C ASN A 487 41.08 -18.99 20.39
N THR A 488 42.21 -19.45 20.90
CA THR A 488 42.59 -19.23 22.31
C THR A 488 42.87 -17.77 22.62
N ASP A 489 43.19 -16.91 21.61
CA ASP A 489 43.39 -15.47 21.82
C ASP A 489 42.11 -14.83 22.29
N LEU A 490 40.95 -15.21 21.73
CA LEU A 490 39.68 -14.66 22.16
C LEU A 490 39.39 -14.96 23.63
N ILE A 491 39.59 -16.22 24.01
CA ILE A 491 39.39 -16.66 25.41
C ILE A 491 40.26 -15.83 26.34
N ARG A 492 41.56 -15.69 25.99
CA ARG A 492 42.49 -14.88 26.76
C ARG A 492 42.08 -13.40 26.82
N LEU A 493 41.66 -12.81 25.71
CA LEU A 493 41.24 -11.41 25.67
C LEU A 493 39.99 -11.16 26.49
N LEU A 494 39.01 -12.07 26.48
CA LEU A 494 37.84 -11.99 27.34
C LEU A 494 38.24 -12.02 28.82
N ASP A 495 39.07 -12.95 29.22
CA ASP A 495 39.52 -13.09 30.64
C ASP A 495 40.41 -11.93 31.09
N VAL A 496 41.24 -11.35 30.21
CA VAL A 496 42.06 -10.16 30.51
C VAL A 496 41.21 -8.91 30.67
N GLN A 497 40.20 -8.74 29.86
CA GLN A 497 39.33 -7.53 29.94
C GLN A 497 38.35 -7.59 31.12
N LEU A 498 37.85 -8.79 31.42
CA LEU A 498 36.97 -8.99 32.56
C LEU A 498 37.13 -10.41 33.08
N SER A 499 37.92 -10.54 34.13
CA SER A 499 38.24 -11.85 34.72
C SER A 499 36.96 -12.59 35.13
N ASN A 500 36.94 -13.89 34.80
CA ASN A 500 35.83 -14.79 35.15
C ASN A 500 34.47 -14.36 34.62
N CYS A 501 34.42 -13.77 33.41
CA CYS A 501 33.18 -13.29 32.80
C CYS A 501 32.38 -14.35 32.00
N PHE A 502 32.94 -15.58 31.82
CA PHE A 502 32.28 -16.63 31.06
C PHE A 502 32.45 -18.02 31.70
N ASN A 503 31.58 -18.94 31.35
CA ASN A 503 31.79 -20.38 31.54
C ASN A 503 32.47 -20.95 30.29
N LEU A 504 33.52 -21.74 30.48
CA LEU A 504 34.27 -22.36 29.38
C LEU A 504 33.90 -23.83 29.25
N TYR A 505 33.53 -24.23 28.06
CA TYR A 505 33.26 -25.60 27.65
C TYR A 505 34.26 -26.03 26.58
N ILE A 506 34.62 -27.30 26.55
CA ILE A 506 35.51 -27.86 25.55
C ILE A 506 34.72 -28.90 24.75
N MET A 507 34.73 -28.74 23.46
CA MET A 507 34.12 -29.65 22.51
C MET A 507 35.23 -30.43 21.79
N ASN A 508 35.20 -31.74 21.91
CA ASN A 508 36.19 -32.63 21.33
C ASN A 508 35.71 -33.27 20.02
#